data_febce9f78b254be84655d894a138f158
#
_entry.id   febce9f78b254be84655d894a138f158
#
_cell.length_a   1.000
_cell.length_b   1.000
_cell.length_c   1.000
_cell.angle_alpha   90.00
_cell.angle_beta   90.00
_cell.angle_gamma   90.00
#
_symmetry.space_group_name_H-M   'P 1'
#
loop_
_entity.id
_entity.type
_entity.pdbx_description
1 polymer ?
#
loop_
_entity_poly.entity_id
_entity_poly.type
_entity_poly.pdbx_seq_one_letter_code
_entity_poly.pdbx_strand_id
1 'polypeptide(L)'
;VDLMRLDNRLPNAAPCRSLELGMIRCLDEISEQICRGLDLSMTAAQIESVLRGDASHVNEDAKKIIYQEAERYTKRLLSAIAESGLDVRAMPAVFLGGGAALLKHHVSAVDGLCRPIILDDVCLNAKGYERLTERMSKKHEQ
;
A
#
# COMPACT_ATOMS: atom_id res chain seq x y z
N VAL A 1 -7.66 0.89 1.87
CA VAL A 1 -6.99 -0.36 1.50
C VAL A 1 -8.00 -1.47 1.52
N ASP A 2 -8.12 -2.18 0.42
CA ASP A 2 -9.04 -3.29 0.30
C ASP A 2 -8.30 -4.60 0.52
N LEU A 3 -8.87 -5.44 1.35
CA LEU A 3 -8.35 -6.76 1.72
C LEU A 3 -9.22 -7.83 1.08
N MET A 4 -8.57 -8.77 0.39
CA MET A 4 -9.23 -9.92 -0.22
C MET A 4 -8.47 -11.19 0.11
N ARG A 5 -9.16 -12.21 0.58
CA ARG A 5 -8.60 -13.54 0.75
C ARG A 5 -8.96 -14.43 -0.44
N LEU A 6 -7.99 -15.17 -0.92
CA LEU A 6 -8.17 -16.19 -1.95
C LEU A 6 -8.01 -17.58 -1.34
N ASP A 7 -9.03 -18.40 -1.42
CA ASP A 7 -8.98 -19.82 -1.06
C ASP A 7 -9.07 -20.64 -2.35
N ASN A 8 -8.08 -21.46 -2.64
CA ASN A 8 -7.98 -22.22 -3.89
C ASN A 8 -8.13 -21.37 -5.16
N ARG A 9 -7.51 -20.16 -5.18
CA ARG A 9 -7.54 -19.17 -6.26
C ARG A 9 -8.91 -18.52 -6.50
N LEU A 10 -9.86 -18.71 -5.60
CA LEU A 10 -11.18 -18.07 -5.65
C LEU A 10 -11.33 -17.07 -4.51
N PRO A 11 -11.93 -15.90 -4.75
CA PRO A 11 -12.21 -14.93 -3.71
C PRO A 11 -13.15 -15.54 -2.66
N ASN A 12 -12.74 -15.40 -1.39
CA ASN A 12 -13.60 -15.70 -0.25
C ASN A 12 -14.16 -14.37 0.27
N ALA A 13 -15.47 -14.17 0.12
CA ALA A 13 -16.11 -12.90 0.48
C ALA A 13 -16.16 -12.64 1.99
N ALA A 14 -16.19 -13.69 2.81
CA ALA A 14 -16.37 -13.55 4.27
C ALA A 14 -15.27 -12.70 4.97
N PRO A 15 -13.98 -12.88 4.68
CA PRO A 15 -12.91 -12.06 5.26
C PRO A 15 -12.58 -10.79 4.47
N CYS A 16 -13.28 -10.48 3.37
CA CYS A 16 -13.04 -9.23 2.65
C CYS A 16 -13.40 -8.02 3.50
N ARG A 17 -12.50 -7.04 3.55
CA ARG A 17 -12.64 -5.81 4.34
C ARG A 17 -12.05 -4.63 3.59
N SER A 18 -12.58 -3.44 3.85
CA SER A 18 -11.96 -2.18 3.47
C SER A 18 -11.45 -1.47 4.73
N LEU A 19 -10.19 -1.07 4.71
CA LEU A 19 -9.57 -0.29 5.77
C LEU A 19 -9.44 1.17 5.31
N GLU A 20 -9.82 2.10 6.18
CA GLU A 20 -9.68 3.55 5.93
C GLU A 20 -8.23 4.03 6.13
N LEU A 21 -7.27 3.25 5.65
CA LEU A 21 -5.83 3.52 5.71
C LEU A 21 -5.25 3.67 4.31
N GLY A 22 -5.88 4.54 3.51
CA GLY A 22 -5.43 4.83 2.15
C GLY A 22 -4.20 5.72 2.08
N MET A 23 -3.54 5.78 0.92
CA MET A 23 -2.32 6.56 0.73
C MET A 23 -2.52 8.07 0.89
N ILE A 24 -3.69 8.60 0.57
CA ILE A 24 -4.01 10.03 0.80
C ILE A 24 -3.80 10.36 2.29
N ARG A 25 -4.37 9.56 3.17
CA ARG A 25 -4.21 9.73 4.61
C ARG A 25 -2.76 9.63 5.07
N CYS A 26 -2.00 8.69 4.51
CA CYS A 26 -0.57 8.56 4.80
C CYS A 26 0.19 9.83 4.43
N LEU A 27 -0.02 10.35 3.24
CA LEU A 27 0.64 11.55 2.74
C LEU A 27 0.25 12.79 3.52
N ASP A 28 -1.02 12.92 3.91
CA ASP A 28 -1.52 14.02 4.75
C ASP A 28 -0.88 13.99 6.14
N GLU A 29 -0.80 12.84 6.78
CA GLU A 29 -0.15 12.66 8.08
C GLU A 29 1.34 13.01 8.01
N ILE A 30 2.05 12.59 6.96
CA ILE A 30 3.46 12.94 6.74
C ILE A 30 3.62 14.45 6.55
N SER A 31 2.80 15.08 5.71
CA SER A 31 2.83 16.51 5.46
C SER A 31 2.60 17.31 6.75
N GLU A 32 1.65 16.86 7.58
CA GLU A 32 1.36 17.49 8.87
C GLU A 32 2.56 17.40 9.84
N GLN A 33 3.23 16.25 9.91
CA GLN A 33 4.41 16.06 10.75
C GLN A 33 5.60 16.92 10.30
N ILE A 34 5.80 17.08 8.99
CA ILE A 34 6.83 17.96 8.44
C ILE A 34 6.52 19.42 8.81
N CYS A 35 5.28 19.85 8.66
CA CYS A 35 4.86 21.20 9.02
C CYS A 35 5.06 21.47 10.52
N ARG A 36 4.66 20.54 11.38
CA ARG A 36 4.83 20.68 12.84
C ARG A 36 6.28 20.66 13.31
N GLY A 37 7.10 19.81 12.69
CA GLY A 37 8.49 19.62 13.14
C GLY A 37 9.48 20.60 12.56
N LEU A 38 9.27 21.06 11.34
CA LEU A 38 10.23 21.87 10.59
C LEU A 38 9.67 23.20 10.09
N ASP A 39 8.40 23.49 10.34
CA ASP A 39 7.70 24.65 9.77
C ASP A 39 7.82 24.72 8.22
N LEU A 40 7.85 23.55 7.58
CA LEU A 40 7.94 23.40 6.13
C LEU A 40 6.62 22.86 5.58
N SER A 41 6.24 23.36 4.41
CA SER A 41 5.11 22.83 3.66
C SER A 41 5.61 21.99 2.49
N MET A 42 5.20 20.72 2.44
CA MET A 42 5.49 19.81 1.33
C MET A 42 4.19 19.29 0.72
N THR A 43 4.14 19.27 -0.61
CA THR A 43 3.01 18.69 -1.33
C THR A 43 3.05 17.15 -1.30
N ALA A 44 1.90 16.51 -1.50
CA ALA A 44 1.82 15.06 -1.64
C ALA A 44 2.78 14.54 -2.73
N ALA A 45 2.85 15.22 -3.88
CA ALA A 45 3.74 14.84 -4.97
C ALA A 45 5.24 14.87 -4.58
N GLN A 46 5.66 15.84 -3.78
CA GLN A 46 7.03 15.92 -3.27
C GLN A 46 7.33 14.77 -2.29
N ILE A 47 6.41 14.45 -1.40
CA ILE A 47 6.53 13.33 -0.46
C ILE A 47 6.57 12.00 -1.22
N GLU A 48 5.69 11.80 -2.20
CA GLU A 48 5.71 10.61 -3.07
C GLU A 48 7.04 10.45 -3.82
N SER A 49 7.60 11.54 -4.35
CA SER A 49 8.89 11.54 -5.03
C SER A 49 9.99 10.98 -4.11
N VAL A 50 10.03 11.45 -2.86
CA VAL A 50 10.98 10.94 -1.85
C VAL A 50 10.76 9.45 -1.57
N LEU A 51 9.52 9.02 -1.39
CA LEU A 51 9.18 7.61 -1.14
C LEU A 51 9.54 6.71 -2.32
N ARG A 52 9.53 7.23 -3.55
CA ARG A 52 9.98 6.53 -4.76
C ARG A 52 11.51 6.51 -4.93
N GLY A 53 12.25 7.20 -4.08
CA GLY A 53 13.71 7.25 -4.10
C GLY A 53 14.31 8.50 -4.76
N ASP A 54 13.51 9.44 -5.25
CA ASP A 54 13.97 10.74 -5.75
C ASP A 54 13.93 11.77 -4.63
N ALA A 55 15.00 11.82 -3.86
CA ALA A 55 15.14 12.71 -2.71
C ALA A 55 16.21 13.78 -2.91
N SER A 56 16.67 14.01 -4.16
CA SER A 56 17.85 14.83 -4.48
C SER A 56 17.75 16.29 -4.05
N HIS A 57 16.54 16.84 -3.96
CA HIS A 57 16.29 18.25 -3.67
C HIS A 57 15.52 18.48 -2.36
N VAL A 58 15.47 17.50 -1.48
CA VAL A 58 14.71 17.57 -0.22
C VAL A 58 15.65 17.69 0.96
N ASN A 59 15.29 18.53 1.91
CA ASN A 59 15.98 18.70 3.19
C ASN A 59 16.13 17.36 3.92
N GLU A 60 17.31 17.08 4.49
CA GLU A 60 17.61 15.81 5.15
C GLU A 60 16.71 15.53 6.36
N ASP A 61 16.34 16.56 7.13
CA ASP A 61 15.43 16.38 8.26
C ASP A 61 14.01 16.07 7.80
N ALA A 62 13.57 16.67 6.70
CA ALA A 62 12.29 16.33 6.08
C ALA A 62 12.28 14.88 5.56
N LYS A 63 13.37 14.40 4.94
CA LYS A 63 13.51 13.01 4.53
C LYS A 63 13.37 12.04 5.71
N LYS A 64 14.03 12.34 6.83
CA LYS A 64 13.93 11.53 8.06
C LYS A 64 12.48 11.41 8.52
N ILE A 65 11.76 12.53 8.58
CA ILE A 65 10.35 12.54 8.97
C ILE A 65 9.54 11.69 7.99
N ILE A 66 9.73 11.85 6.67
CA ILE A 66 9.01 11.08 5.65
C ILE A 66 9.20 9.58 5.86
N TYR A 67 10.45 9.12 6.01
CA TYR A 67 10.72 7.69 6.17
C TYR A 67 10.22 7.15 7.52
N GLN A 68 10.37 7.90 8.61
CA GLN A 68 9.86 7.50 9.93
C GLN A 68 8.34 7.38 9.95
N GLU A 69 7.64 8.35 9.38
CA GLU A 69 6.17 8.32 9.33
C GLU A 69 5.65 7.25 8.37
N ALA A 70 6.31 7.03 7.22
CA ALA A 70 5.97 5.95 6.31
C ALA A 70 6.17 4.57 6.98
N GLU A 71 7.24 4.38 7.75
CA GLU A 71 7.46 3.16 8.53
C GLU A 71 6.38 2.98 9.59
N ARG A 72 6.05 4.03 10.34
CA ARG A 72 4.98 4.02 11.36
C ARG A 72 3.63 3.67 10.73
N TYR A 73 3.32 4.30 9.59
CA TYR A 73 2.09 4.03 8.85
C TYR A 73 2.02 2.59 8.37
N THR A 74 3.11 2.06 7.83
CA THR A 74 3.21 0.67 7.38
C THR A 74 2.95 -0.31 8.51
N LYS A 75 3.57 -0.11 9.68
CA LYS A 75 3.33 -0.94 10.87
C LYS A 75 1.87 -0.88 11.33
N ARG A 76 1.28 0.30 11.35
CA ARG A 76 -0.14 0.48 11.70
C ARG A 76 -1.07 -0.22 10.71
N LEU A 77 -0.76 -0.12 9.41
CA LEU A 77 -1.51 -0.81 8.36
C LEU A 77 -1.46 -2.33 8.53
N LEU A 78 -0.27 -2.90 8.76
CA LEU A 78 -0.10 -4.34 8.96
C LEU A 78 -0.80 -4.82 10.23
N SER A 79 -0.79 -4.02 11.31
CA SER A 79 -1.55 -4.32 12.53
C SER A 79 -3.06 -4.34 12.27
N ALA A 80 -3.59 -3.35 11.54
CA ALA A 80 -5.00 -3.31 11.19
C ALA A 80 -5.41 -4.48 10.29
N ILE A 81 -4.54 -4.92 9.38
CA ILE A 81 -4.75 -6.12 8.57
C ILE A 81 -4.85 -7.36 9.47
N ALA A 82 -3.95 -7.52 10.43
CA ALA A 82 -3.98 -8.64 11.37
C ALA A 82 -5.23 -8.63 12.25
N GLU A 83 -5.64 -7.45 12.75
CA GLU A 83 -6.86 -7.27 13.54
C GLU A 83 -8.14 -7.60 12.74
N SER A 84 -8.09 -7.47 11.40
CA SER A 84 -9.19 -7.89 10.53
C SER A 84 -9.33 -9.41 10.36
N GLY A 85 -8.41 -10.19 10.94
CA GLY A 85 -8.37 -11.65 10.84
C GLY A 85 -7.47 -12.18 9.71
N LEU A 86 -6.72 -11.31 9.04
CA LEU A 86 -5.81 -11.67 7.94
C LEU A 86 -4.35 -11.44 8.38
N ASP A 87 -3.79 -12.34 9.16
CA ASP A 87 -2.40 -12.19 9.62
C ASP A 87 -1.40 -12.55 8.52
N VAL A 88 -0.80 -11.55 7.91
CA VAL A 88 0.21 -11.68 6.84
C VAL A 88 1.56 -12.26 7.33
N ARG A 89 1.70 -12.50 8.62
CA ARG A 89 2.80 -13.27 9.20
C ARG A 89 2.57 -14.78 9.11
N ALA A 90 1.29 -15.18 9.09
CA ALA A 90 0.88 -16.57 9.05
C ALA A 90 0.50 -17.06 7.64
N MET A 91 0.26 -16.15 6.69
CA MET A 91 -0.13 -16.46 5.33
C MET A 91 0.59 -15.62 4.29
N PRO A 92 0.83 -16.15 3.07
CA PRO A 92 1.37 -15.37 1.97
C PRO A 92 0.45 -14.20 1.61
N ALA A 93 1.04 -13.04 1.32
CA ALA A 93 0.29 -11.85 0.94
C ALA A 93 0.85 -11.23 -0.34
N VAL A 94 -0.07 -10.74 -1.19
CA VAL A 94 0.27 -9.95 -2.37
C VAL A 94 -0.19 -8.52 -2.14
N PHE A 95 0.74 -7.60 -2.20
CA PHE A 95 0.51 -6.16 -2.10
C PHE A 95 0.55 -5.57 -3.51
N LEU A 96 -0.49 -4.86 -3.91
CA LEU A 96 -0.59 -4.28 -5.24
C LEU A 96 -1.27 -2.90 -5.22
N GLY A 97 -1.07 -2.14 -6.29
CA GLY A 97 -1.59 -0.79 -6.45
C GLY A 97 -0.61 0.30 -6.03
N GLY A 98 -1.02 1.55 -6.16
CA GLY A 98 -0.17 2.72 -5.92
C GLY A 98 0.41 2.79 -4.51
N GLY A 99 -0.37 2.43 -3.51
CA GLY A 99 0.09 2.39 -2.11
C GLY A 99 1.16 1.33 -1.87
N ALA A 100 1.02 0.15 -2.47
CA ALA A 100 2.02 -0.90 -2.38
C ALA A 100 3.35 -0.46 -3.02
N ALA A 101 3.28 0.22 -4.16
CA ALA A 101 4.46 0.76 -4.84
C ALA A 101 5.19 1.81 -3.98
N LEU A 102 4.46 2.72 -3.33
CA LEU A 102 5.04 3.76 -2.46
C LEU A 102 5.64 3.20 -1.18
N LEU A 103 4.98 2.24 -0.54
CA LEU A 103 5.41 1.65 0.72
C LEU A 103 6.28 0.39 0.55
N LYS A 104 6.69 0.06 -0.68
CA LYS A 104 7.45 -1.15 -1.00
C LYS A 104 8.64 -1.39 -0.09
N HIS A 105 9.49 -0.39 0.07
CA HIS A 105 10.69 -0.51 0.90
C HIS A 105 10.35 -0.73 2.38
N HIS A 106 9.32 -0.06 2.87
CA HIS A 106 8.88 -0.19 4.26
C HIS A 106 8.22 -1.54 4.53
N VAL A 107 7.37 -2.03 3.63
CA VAL A 107 6.77 -3.39 3.74
C VAL A 107 7.87 -4.46 3.68
N SER A 108 8.81 -4.33 2.76
CA SER A 108 9.91 -5.30 2.61
C SER A 108 10.87 -5.31 3.80
N ALA A 109 10.95 -4.23 4.56
CA ALA A 109 11.80 -4.11 5.74
C ALA A 109 11.15 -4.68 7.02
N VAL A 110 9.88 -5.05 6.99
CA VAL A 110 9.20 -5.64 8.15
C VAL A 110 9.55 -7.10 8.30
N ASP A 111 10.14 -7.44 9.43
CA ASP A 111 10.48 -8.82 9.75
C ASP A 111 9.24 -9.68 10.03
N GLY A 112 9.34 -10.95 9.71
CA GLY A 112 8.33 -11.95 10.06
C GLY A 112 7.14 -12.04 9.10
N LEU A 113 7.10 -11.29 8.01
CA LEU A 113 6.07 -11.47 6.99
C LEU A 113 6.23 -12.80 6.24
N CYS A 114 5.13 -13.51 6.05
CA CYS A 114 5.13 -14.78 5.33
C CYS A 114 5.06 -14.53 3.81
N ARG A 115 6.22 -14.58 3.14
CA ARG A 115 6.33 -14.45 1.67
C ARG A 115 5.55 -13.24 1.10
N PRO A 116 5.90 -12.02 1.48
CA PRO A 116 5.27 -10.84 0.90
C PRO A 116 5.68 -10.71 -0.58
N ILE A 117 4.70 -10.56 -1.45
CA ILE A 117 4.90 -10.27 -2.88
C ILE A 117 4.39 -8.86 -3.12
N ILE A 118 5.25 -7.98 -3.61
CA ILE A 118 4.88 -6.60 -3.91
C ILE A 118 4.92 -6.41 -5.43
N LEU A 119 3.78 -6.04 -5.99
CA LEU A 119 3.62 -5.80 -7.43
C LEU A 119 3.61 -4.30 -7.70
N ASP A 120 4.62 -3.83 -8.40
CA ASP A 120 4.87 -2.40 -8.66
C ASP A 120 3.98 -1.80 -9.76
N ASP A 121 3.29 -2.63 -10.55
CA ASP A 121 2.42 -2.17 -11.62
C ASP A 121 1.13 -1.59 -11.05
N VAL A 122 1.04 -0.27 -11.01
CA VAL A 122 -0.14 0.47 -10.52
C VAL A 122 -1.40 0.22 -11.35
N CYS A 123 -1.25 -0.29 -12.57
CA CYS A 123 -2.35 -0.59 -13.48
C CYS A 123 -2.90 -2.02 -13.34
N LEU A 124 -2.38 -2.84 -12.42
CA LEU A 124 -2.79 -4.24 -12.27
C LEU A 124 -4.28 -4.40 -12.01
N ASN A 125 -4.90 -3.53 -11.22
CA ASN A 125 -6.33 -3.56 -10.99
C ASN A 125 -7.11 -3.35 -12.28
N ALA A 126 -6.75 -2.34 -13.09
CA ALA A 126 -7.37 -2.06 -14.37
C ALA A 126 -7.21 -3.23 -15.34
N LYS A 127 -6.01 -3.80 -15.46
CA LYS A 127 -5.73 -5.00 -16.27
C LYS A 127 -6.52 -6.23 -15.79
N GLY A 128 -6.73 -6.36 -14.48
CA GLY A 128 -7.54 -7.41 -13.90
C GLY A 128 -9.01 -7.29 -14.30
N TYR A 129 -9.58 -6.09 -14.22
CA TYR A 129 -10.96 -5.83 -14.65
C TYR A 129 -11.15 -6.05 -16.15
N GLU A 130 -10.22 -5.60 -16.99
CA GLU A 130 -10.23 -5.85 -18.44
C GLU A 130 -10.32 -7.34 -18.75
N ARG A 131 -9.46 -8.17 -18.14
CA ARG A 131 -9.46 -9.63 -18.32
C ARG A 131 -10.76 -10.29 -17.83
N LEU A 132 -11.33 -9.78 -16.74
CA LEU A 132 -12.61 -10.29 -16.25
C LEU A 132 -13.74 -9.99 -17.24
N THR A 133 -13.79 -8.78 -17.79
CA THR A 133 -14.77 -8.36 -18.78
C THR A 133 -14.68 -9.21 -20.04
N GLU A 134 -13.47 -9.44 -20.56
CA GLU A 134 -13.23 -10.30 -21.73
C GLU A 134 -13.73 -11.75 -21.51
N ARG A 135 -13.51 -12.29 -20.32
CA ARG A 135 -13.98 -13.65 -19.96
C ARG A 135 -15.49 -13.74 -19.85
N MET A 136 -16.12 -12.69 -19.32
CA MET A 136 -17.58 -12.64 -19.22
C MET A 136 -18.23 -12.50 -20.59
N SER A 137 -17.68 -11.68 -21.48
CA SER A 137 -18.17 -11.52 -22.86
C SER A 137 -18.11 -12.85 -23.64
N LYS A 138 -16.99 -13.58 -23.54
CA LYS A 138 -16.83 -14.89 -24.20
C LYS A 138 -17.78 -15.97 -23.67
N LYS A 139 -18.28 -15.85 -22.43
CA LYS A 139 -19.29 -16.79 -21.89
C LYS A 139 -20.70 -16.51 -22.37
N HIS A 140 -21.00 -15.30 -22.82
CA HIS A 140 -22.32 -14.94 -23.36
C HIS A 140 -22.46 -15.25 -24.85
N GLU A 141 -21.37 -15.53 -25.56
CA GLU A 141 -21.35 -15.92 -26.98
C GLU A 141 -21.40 -17.45 -27.19
N GLN A 142 -21.43 -18.23 -26.13
CA GLN A 142 -21.62 -19.69 -26.17
C GLN A 142 -22.99 -20.10 -25.65
#